data_c3e67b6ebfeff63674474d89aa2e2871
#
_entry.id   c3e67b6ebfeff63674474d89aa2e2871
#
_cell.length_a   1.000
_cell.length_b   1.000
_cell.length_c   1.000
_cell.angle_alpha   90.00
_cell.angle_beta   90.00
_cell.angle_gamma   90.00
#
_symmetry.space_group_name_H-M   'P 1'
#
loop_
_entity.id
_entity.type
_entity.pdbx_description
1 polymer ?
#
loop_
_entity_poly.entity_id
_entity_poly.type
_entity_poly.pdbx_seq_one_letter_code
_entity_poly.pdbx_strand_id
1 'polypeptide(L)'
;MLAAIAFARPVDFDAVHVDGIRHISPLDIHYADELGYKIKLLGQAKRHAGGVSQTVRPQLIPKSLPVANIDGVLNAVVMRGSFVDEVLLVGRGAGGGPTASAVAADLIDIARGIAPPIFGITTGHMQAESPANDTVPESKQAYYLRVSVKDEPGVFADIAATLRDHAISLETVVQRGHEPGQNVPVILTTHPSSETAMRSALATIDAMDTVLAPTQLLPIMPA
;
A
#
# COMPACT_ATOMS: atom_id res chain seq x y z
N MET A 1 -12.38 7.64 8.65
CA MET A 1 -13.57 7.05 9.29
C MET A 1 -13.31 5.61 9.79
N LEU A 2 -13.01 4.60 8.96
CA LEU A 2 -12.78 3.23 9.44
C LEU A 2 -11.68 3.13 10.51
N ALA A 3 -10.59 3.90 10.36
CA ALA A 3 -9.54 3.98 11.37
C ALA A 3 -10.04 4.58 12.70
N ALA A 4 -10.93 5.57 12.64
CA ALA A 4 -11.53 6.16 13.83
C ALA A 4 -12.38 5.14 14.60
N ILE A 5 -13.17 4.34 13.88
CA ILE A 5 -13.97 3.25 14.47
C ILE A 5 -13.06 2.17 15.07
N ALA A 6 -12.03 1.71 14.30
CA ALA A 6 -11.17 0.60 14.72
C ALA A 6 -10.28 0.95 15.93
N PHE A 7 -9.87 2.22 16.07
CA PHE A 7 -8.89 2.63 17.06
C PHE A 7 -9.44 3.62 18.10
N ALA A 8 -10.75 3.90 18.08
CA ALA A 8 -11.41 4.80 19.01
C ALA A 8 -10.79 6.22 19.04
N ARG A 9 -10.52 6.79 17.87
CA ARG A 9 -9.86 8.09 17.70
C ARG A 9 -10.70 9.06 16.89
N PRO A 10 -10.51 10.38 17.05
CA PRO A 10 -11.06 11.37 16.16
C PRO A 10 -10.67 11.11 14.70
N VAL A 11 -11.53 11.54 13.78
CA VAL A 11 -11.18 11.50 12.34
C VAL A 11 -10.13 12.57 12.06
N ASP A 12 -9.00 12.15 11.52
CA ASP A 12 -7.95 13.03 11.01
C ASP A 12 -7.71 12.65 9.55
N PHE A 13 -8.20 13.48 8.64
CA PHE A 13 -8.06 13.26 7.20
C PHE A 13 -6.70 13.70 6.69
N ASP A 14 -6.15 14.75 7.25
CA ASP A 14 -4.88 15.34 6.80
C ASP A 14 -3.67 14.46 7.17
N ALA A 15 -3.83 13.60 8.17
CA ALA A 15 -2.83 12.59 8.54
C ALA A 15 -2.81 11.37 7.60
N VAL A 16 -3.67 11.28 6.59
CA VAL A 16 -3.69 10.16 5.64
C VAL A 16 -2.65 10.39 4.55
N HIS A 17 -1.61 9.56 4.53
CA HIS A 17 -0.68 9.56 3.41
C HIS A 17 -1.32 8.90 2.18
N VAL A 18 -1.36 9.62 1.05
CA VAL A 18 -2.04 9.17 -0.17
C VAL A 18 -1.08 9.12 -1.35
N ASP A 19 -0.91 7.93 -1.94
CA ASP A 19 -0.26 7.73 -3.23
C ASP A 19 -1.31 7.33 -4.28
N GLY A 20 -1.27 8.01 -5.44
CA GLY A 20 -2.19 7.74 -6.53
C GLY A 20 -1.76 6.55 -7.40
N ILE A 21 -2.67 6.14 -8.29
CA ILE A 21 -2.45 5.01 -9.21
C ILE A 21 -2.04 5.44 -10.62
N ARG A 22 -1.87 6.74 -10.88
CA ARG A 22 -1.63 7.29 -12.23
C ARG A 22 -0.33 6.81 -12.87
N HIS A 23 0.64 6.41 -12.06
CA HIS A 23 1.96 5.97 -12.51
C HIS A 23 2.05 4.46 -12.75
N ILE A 24 1.00 3.71 -12.40
CA ILE A 24 0.94 2.27 -12.64
C ILE A 24 0.65 2.03 -14.12
N SER A 25 1.54 1.32 -14.76
CA SER A 25 1.43 0.95 -16.18
C SER A 25 0.93 -0.49 -16.35
N PRO A 26 0.44 -0.87 -17.54
CA PRO A 26 0.15 -2.26 -17.86
C PRO A 26 1.37 -3.18 -17.67
N LEU A 27 2.57 -2.63 -17.84
CA LEU A 27 3.81 -3.36 -17.64
C LEU A 27 4.02 -3.73 -16.17
N ASP A 28 3.71 -2.81 -15.23
CA ASP A 28 3.78 -3.10 -13.79
C ASP A 28 2.79 -4.21 -13.42
N ILE A 29 1.59 -4.19 -13.98
CA ILE A 29 0.58 -5.23 -13.75
C ILE A 29 1.06 -6.59 -14.26
N HIS A 30 1.67 -6.62 -15.46
CA HIS A 30 2.21 -7.83 -16.06
C HIS A 30 3.33 -8.45 -15.21
N TYR A 31 4.33 -7.64 -14.82
CA TYR A 31 5.44 -8.13 -13.99
C TYR A 31 5.00 -8.50 -12.58
N ALA A 32 4.07 -7.75 -11.98
CA ALA A 32 3.49 -8.14 -10.69
C ALA A 32 2.83 -9.52 -10.78
N ASP A 33 2.06 -9.76 -11.84
CA ASP A 33 1.40 -11.05 -12.06
C ASP A 33 2.40 -12.20 -12.22
N GLU A 34 3.46 -11.99 -12.99
CA GLU A 34 4.54 -12.95 -13.19
C GLU A 34 5.30 -13.27 -11.90
N LEU A 35 5.54 -12.27 -11.07
CA LEU A 35 6.21 -12.41 -9.78
C LEU A 35 5.29 -12.99 -8.69
N GLY A 36 4.03 -13.35 -9.02
CA GLY A 36 3.10 -13.95 -8.07
C GLY A 36 2.30 -12.95 -7.22
N TYR A 37 2.20 -11.70 -7.66
CA TYR A 37 1.49 -10.64 -6.97
C TYR A 37 0.31 -10.11 -7.80
N LYS A 38 -0.60 -9.40 -7.12
CA LYS A 38 -1.58 -8.50 -7.72
C LYS A 38 -1.38 -7.10 -7.17
N ILE A 39 -1.53 -6.08 -8.01
CA ILE A 39 -1.52 -4.68 -7.56
C ILE A 39 -2.93 -4.30 -7.13
N LYS A 40 -3.09 -3.87 -5.88
CA LYS A 40 -4.36 -3.38 -5.33
C LYS A 40 -4.15 -2.03 -4.65
N LEU A 41 -5.14 -1.13 -4.78
CA LEU A 41 -5.18 0.10 -4.00
C LEU A 41 -5.74 -0.22 -2.61
N LEU A 42 -4.92 -0.06 -1.58
CA LEU A 42 -5.29 -0.37 -0.20
C LEU A 42 -5.33 0.88 0.68
N GLY A 43 -6.43 1.04 1.43
CA GLY A 43 -6.47 1.85 2.62
C GLY A 43 -5.99 1.02 3.81
N GLN A 44 -4.96 1.48 4.51
CA GLN A 44 -4.42 0.80 5.69
C GLN A 44 -4.37 1.74 6.88
N ALA A 45 -4.71 1.21 8.06
CA ALA A 45 -4.47 1.87 9.32
C ALA A 45 -3.82 0.89 10.29
N LYS A 46 -2.74 1.31 10.94
CA LYS A 46 -1.96 0.48 11.87
C LYS A 46 -1.71 1.23 13.17
N ARG A 47 -1.92 0.55 14.32
CA ARG A 47 -1.58 1.09 15.62
C ARG A 47 -0.11 0.84 15.94
N HIS A 48 0.56 1.86 16.44
CA HIS A 48 1.94 1.84 16.91
C HIS A 48 2.02 2.44 18.32
N ALA A 49 3.18 2.33 18.97
CA ALA A 49 3.39 2.94 20.29
C ALA A 49 3.18 4.46 20.30
N GLY A 50 3.49 5.15 19.18
CA GLY A 50 3.35 6.60 19.02
C GLY A 50 2.02 7.06 18.42
N GLY A 51 1.12 6.17 18.03
CA GLY A 51 -0.13 6.60 17.40
C GLY A 51 -0.71 5.61 16.40
N VAL A 52 -1.41 6.13 15.40
CA VAL A 52 -2.01 5.36 14.30
C VAL A 52 -1.49 5.92 12.97
N SER A 53 -0.84 5.10 12.18
CA SER A 53 -0.51 5.46 10.79
C SER A 53 -1.69 5.15 9.87
N GLN A 54 -1.92 6.03 8.89
CA GLN A 54 -2.98 5.88 7.91
C GLN A 54 -2.42 6.12 6.50
N THR A 55 -2.64 5.18 5.60
CA THR A 55 -2.17 5.29 4.22
C THR A 55 -3.25 4.82 3.25
N VAL A 56 -3.29 5.43 2.07
CA VAL A 56 -4.04 4.93 0.91
C VAL A 56 -3.07 4.89 -0.26
N ARG A 57 -2.63 3.70 -0.64
CA ARG A 57 -1.63 3.55 -1.71
C ARG A 57 -1.74 2.21 -2.44
N PRO A 58 -1.32 2.14 -3.72
CA PRO A 58 -1.20 0.87 -4.42
C PRO A 58 -0.07 0.03 -3.81
N GLN A 59 -0.30 -1.28 -3.71
CA GLN A 59 0.65 -2.24 -3.18
C GLN A 59 0.61 -3.53 -3.98
N LEU A 60 1.73 -4.23 -4.05
CA LEU A 60 1.79 -5.61 -4.51
C LEU A 60 1.32 -6.52 -3.37
N ILE A 61 0.33 -7.36 -3.66
CA ILE A 61 -0.23 -8.32 -2.70
C ILE A 61 0.05 -9.72 -3.21
N PRO A 62 0.69 -10.59 -2.41
CA PRO A 62 0.89 -12.00 -2.78
C PRO A 62 -0.45 -12.64 -3.19
N LYS A 63 -0.48 -13.35 -4.33
CA LYS A 63 -1.68 -14.04 -4.83
C LYS A 63 -2.20 -15.11 -3.85
N SER A 64 -1.36 -15.58 -2.93
CA SER A 64 -1.71 -16.51 -1.86
C SER A 64 -2.63 -15.90 -0.81
N LEU A 65 -2.63 -14.57 -0.65
CA LEU A 65 -3.48 -13.90 0.32
C LEU A 65 -4.92 -13.77 -0.20
N PRO A 66 -5.93 -14.06 0.62
CA PRO A 66 -7.34 -13.98 0.20
C PRO A 66 -7.73 -12.61 -0.35
N VAL A 67 -7.22 -11.53 0.24
CA VAL A 67 -7.51 -10.14 -0.19
C VAL A 67 -7.02 -9.84 -1.61
N ALA A 68 -6.00 -10.53 -2.11
CA ALA A 68 -5.53 -10.38 -3.49
C ALA A 68 -6.60 -10.79 -4.51
N ASN A 69 -7.48 -11.71 -4.12
CA ASN A 69 -8.47 -12.34 -5.00
C ASN A 69 -9.88 -11.72 -4.90
N ILE A 70 -9.97 -10.55 -4.29
CA ILE A 70 -11.21 -9.76 -4.26
C ILE A 70 -11.23 -8.89 -5.52
N ASP A 71 -12.05 -9.26 -6.49
CA ASP A 71 -12.11 -8.63 -7.80
C ASP A 71 -13.52 -8.10 -8.13
N GLY A 72 -13.63 -7.33 -9.21
CA GLY A 72 -14.89 -6.81 -9.74
C GLY A 72 -15.57 -5.81 -8.80
N VAL A 73 -16.84 -6.07 -8.48
CA VAL A 73 -17.68 -5.19 -7.63
C VAL A 73 -17.55 -5.45 -6.13
N LEU A 74 -16.71 -6.41 -5.75
CA LEU A 74 -16.51 -6.77 -4.36
C LEU A 74 -15.50 -5.82 -3.69
N ASN A 75 -15.78 -5.52 -2.44
CA ASN A 75 -14.89 -4.83 -1.53
C ASN A 75 -14.57 -5.75 -0.36
N ALA A 76 -13.43 -5.52 0.27
CA ALA A 76 -13.02 -6.27 1.44
C ALA A 76 -12.48 -5.36 2.54
N VAL A 77 -12.69 -5.77 3.76
CA VAL A 77 -12.04 -5.20 4.95
C VAL A 77 -11.34 -6.34 5.67
N VAL A 78 -10.02 -6.20 5.85
CA VAL A 78 -9.20 -7.11 6.65
C VAL A 78 -8.94 -6.43 7.98
N MET A 79 -9.23 -7.12 9.06
CA MET A 79 -8.96 -6.66 10.42
C MET A 79 -8.06 -7.68 11.13
N ARG A 80 -7.00 -7.20 11.76
CA ARG A 80 -6.13 -8.03 12.61
C ARG A 80 -6.21 -7.54 14.05
N GLY A 81 -6.55 -8.44 14.95
CA GLY A 81 -6.69 -8.17 16.39
C GLY A 81 -5.91 -9.14 17.24
N SER A 82 -5.61 -8.74 18.48
CA SER A 82 -4.76 -9.54 19.38
C SER A 82 -5.38 -10.88 19.81
N PHE A 83 -6.70 -11.02 19.73
CA PHE A 83 -7.43 -12.22 20.18
C PHE A 83 -8.16 -12.96 19.07
N VAL A 84 -8.41 -12.29 17.95
CA VAL A 84 -9.23 -12.81 16.84
C VAL A 84 -8.34 -13.17 15.64
N ASP A 85 -7.05 -12.84 15.72
CA ASP A 85 -6.11 -12.90 14.60
C ASP A 85 -6.60 -12.11 13.38
N GLU A 86 -6.91 -12.76 12.29
CA GLU A 86 -7.35 -12.10 11.07
C GLU A 86 -8.81 -12.40 10.76
N VAL A 87 -9.59 -11.36 10.51
CA VAL A 87 -10.97 -11.45 10.01
C VAL A 87 -11.04 -10.75 8.66
N LEU A 88 -11.54 -11.44 7.66
CA LEU A 88 -11.82 -10.91 6.32
C LEU A 88 -13.32 -10.81 6.10
N LEU A 89 -13.81 -9.61 5.88
CA LEU A 89 -15.18 -9.33 5.47
C LEU A 89 -15.22 -8.97 3.99
N VAL A 90 -16.08 -9.64 3.22
CA VAL A 90 -16.23 -9.42 1.78
C VAL A 90 -17.68 -9.13 1.45
N GLY A 91 -17.93 -8.12 0.64
CA GLY A 91 -19.27 -7.77 0.22
C GLY A 91 -19.30 -6.78 -0.94
N ARG A 92 -20.49 -6.55 -1.48
CA ARG A 92 -20.70 -5.52 -2.48
C ARG A 92 -20.77 -4.16 -1.78
N GLY A 93 -19.91 -3.22 -2.17
CA GLY A 93 -19.94 -1.85 -1.64
C GLY A 93 -20.86 -0.93 -2.45
N ALA A 94 -20.86 -1.09 -3.77
CA ALA A 94 -21.63 -0.27 -4.68
C ALA A 94 -22.76 -1.05 -5.38
N GLY A 95 -23.73 -0.30 -5.92
CA GLY A 95 -24.88 -0.82 -6.64
C GLY A 95 -26.19 -0.46 -5.95
N GLY A 96 -27.28 -0.40 -6.73
CA GLY A 96 -28.61 0.03 -6.22
C GLY A 96 -29.11 -0.85 -5.07
N GLY A 97 -29.01 -2.18 -5.20
CA GLY A 97 -29.45 -3.11 -4.15
C GLY A 97 -28.67 -2.97 -2.82
N PRO A 98 -27.34 -3.07 -2.81
CA PRO A 98 -26.55 -2.89 -1.58
C PRO A 98 -26.76 -1.53 -0.91
N THR A 99 -26.81 -0.47 -1.71
CA THR A 99 -27.05 0.87 -1.20
C THR A 99 -28.44 1.03 -0.59
N ALA A 100 -29.47 0.55 -1.29
CA ALA A 100 -30.84 0.57 -0.79
C ALA A 100 -30.99 -0.24 0.50
N SER A 101 -30.35 -1.40 0.59
CA SER A 101 -30.35 -2.23 1.80
C SER A 101 -29.72 -1.50 3.00
N ALA A 102 -28.59 -0.81 2.78
CA ALA A 102 -27.94 -0.04 3.87
C ALA A 102 -28.82 1.12 4.35
N VAL A 103 -29.39 1.90 3.40
CA VAL A 103 -30.30 3.01 3.74
C VAL A 103 -31.55 2.51 4.47
N ALA A 104 -32.15 1.40 4.00
CA ALA A 104 -33.32 0.81 4.65
C ALA A 104 -33.00 0.32 6.08
N ALA A 105 -31.82 -0.28 6.28
CA ALA A 105 -31.38 -0.69 7.61
C ALA A 105 -31.27 0.51 8.58
N ASP A 106 -30.65 1.60 8.15
CA ASP A 106 -30.53 2.81 8.95
C ASP A 106 -31.89 3.42 9.30
N LEU A 107 -32.83 3.45 8.33
CA LEU A 107 -34.19 3.93 8.57
C LEU A 107 -34.96 3.06 9.58
N ILE A 108 -34.79 1.74 9.51
CA ILE A 108 -35.40 0.80 10.45
C ILE A 108 -34.82 1.00 11.85
N ASP A 109 -33.52 1.20 11.97
CA ASP A 109 -32.87 1.44 13.26
C ASP A 109 -33.34 2.75 13.89
N ILE A 110 -33.45 3.82 13.11
CA ILE A 110 -34.02 5.10 13.55
C ILE A 110 -35.46 4.91 14.02
N ALA A 111 -36.29 4.19 13.25
CA ALA A 111 -37.69 3.95 13.61
C ALA A 111 -37.83 3.11 14.90
N ARG A 112 -36.85 2.29 15.22
CA ARG A 112 -36.78 1.50 16.46
C ARG A 112 -36.16 2.26 17.64
N GLY A 113 -35.75 3.52 17.45
CA GLY A 113 -35.05 4.32 18.45
C GLY A 113 -33.61 3.88 18.71
N ILE A 114 -33.03 3.09 17.81
CA ILE A 114 -31.63 2.65 17.90
C ILE A 114 -30.75 3.76 17.32
N ALA A 115 -30.02 4.45 18.19
CA ALA A 115 -29.09 5.52 17.82
C ALA A 115 -27.71 5.22 18.44
N PRO A 116 -26.92 4.33 17.84
CA PRO A 116 -25.59 4.06 18.36
C PRO A 116 -24.70 5.31 18.21
N PRO A 117 -23.68 5.45 19.07
CA PRO A 117 -22.70 6.51 18.90
C PRO A 117 -22.05 6.43 17.51
N ILE A 118 -21.74 7.58 16.90
CA ILE A 118 -21.23 7.69 15.51
C ILE A 118 -20.06 6.76 15.21
N PHE A 119 -19.16 6.50 16.18
CA PHE A 119 -18.01 5.60 16.03
C PHE A 119 -18.12 4.35 16.91
N GLY A 120 -19.32 3.96 17.33
CA GLY A 120 -19.52 2.82 18.25
C GLY A 120 -19.09 3.10 19.69
N ILE A 121 -18.55 4.27 19.98
CA ILE A 121 -18.10 4.73 21.30
C ILE A 121 -18.59 6.15 21.56
N THR A 122 -18.86 6.46 22.83
CA THR A 122 -19.20 7.84 23.23
C THR A 122 -17.98 8.75 23.05
N THR A 123 -18.19 9.97 22.57
CA THR A 123 -17.13 10.94 22.30
C THR A 123 -16.21 11.20 23.51
N GLY A 124 -16.72 11.09 24.74
CA GLY A 124 -15.92 11.21 25.97
C GLY A 124 -14.93 10.06 26.22
N HIS A 125 -15.05 8.96 25.49
CA HIS A 125 -14.13 7.80 25.55
C HIS A 125 -13.20 7.72 24.35
N MET A 126 -13.29 8.67 23.41
CA MET A 126 -12.28 8.78 22.36
C MET A 126 -10.95 9.18 22.98
N GLN A 127 -9.91 8.42 22.70
CA GLN A 127 -8.57 8.76 23.17
C GLN A 127 -8.19 10.13 22.61
N ALA A 128 -7.90 11.07 23.52
CA ALA A 128 -7.32 12.35 23.15
C ALA A 128 -6.02 12.10 22.36
N GLU A 129 -5.80 12.95 21.39
CA GLU A 129 -4.70 12.85 20.45
C GLU A 129 -3.35 12.61 21.14
N SER A 130 -2.70 11.52 20.80
CA SER A 130 -1.27 11.58 20.57
C SER A 130 -1.10 12.17 19.18
N PRO A 131 -0.30 13.20 18.95
CA PRO A 131 -0.10 13.75 17.62
C PRO A 131 0.26 12.60 16.68
N ALA A 132 -0.59 12.38 15.69
CA ALA A 132 -0.23 11.53 14.58
C ALA A 132 0.99 12.21 13.97
N ASN A 133 2.12 11.59 13.90
CA ASN A 133 3.13 11.77 12.90
C ASN A 133 4.60 11.78 13.33
N ASP A 134 4.99 12.17 14.51
CA ASP A 134 6.43 12.41 14.69
C ASP A 134 7.26 11.18 15.11
N THR A 135 6.62 10.03 15.36
CA THR A 135 7.32 8.82 15.79
C THR A 135 6.66 7.51 15.37
N VAL A 136 6.04 7.48 14.19
CA VAL A 136 5.66 6.16 13.63
C VAL A 136 6.96 5.40 13.38
N PRO A 137 7.21 4.28 14.07
CA PRO A 137 8.43 3.51 13.80
C PRO A 137 8.49 3.20 12.32
N GLU A 138 9.61 3.51 11.69
CA GLU A 138 9.84 3.24 10.29
C GLU A 138 9.72 1.73 10.06
N SER A 139 8.56 1.29 9.58
CA SER A 139 8.33 -0.13 9.32
C SER A 139 9.12 -0.54 8.09
N LYS A 140 10.01 -1.53 8.26
CA LYS A 140 10.69 -2.14 7.12
C LYS A 140 9.68 -2.92 6.28
N GLN A 141 9.71 -2.72 4.98
CA GLN A 141 8.90 -3.46 4.01
C GLN A 141 9.70 -3.74 2.74
N ALA A 142 9.30 -4.79 2.04
CA ALA A 142 9.84 -5.09 0.71
C ALA A 142 9.22 -4.16 -0.34
N TYR A 143 9.93 -3.94 -1.42
CA TYR A 143 9.51 -3.06 -2.50
C TYR A 143 9.69 -3.71 -3.87
N TYR A 144 8.79 -3.37 -4.76
CA TYR A 144 8.91 -3.54 -6.21
C TYR A 144 9.39 -2.21 -6.79
N LEU A 145 10.38 -2.31 -7.68
CA LEU A 145 10.89 -1.18 -8.46
C LEU A 145 10.83 -1.52 -9.94
N ARG A 146 10.44 -0.55 -10.76
CA ARG A 146 10.65 -0.59 -12.21
C ARG A 146 11.49 0.62 -12.60
N VAL A 147 12.73 0.35 -12.99
CA VAL A 147 13.67 1.36 -13.46
C VAL A 147 13.71 1.30 -14.98
N SER A 148 13.48 2.41 -15.65
CA SER A 148 13.58 2.53 -17.11
C SER A 148 14.97 3.03 -17.47
N VAL A 149 15.78 2.19 -18.10
CA VAL A 149 17.20 2.48 -18.33
C VAL A 149 17.58 2.38 -19.79
N LYS A 150 18.69 3.00 -20.16
CA LYS A 150 19.39 2.71 -21.41
C LYS A 150 19.98 1.32 -21.34
N ASP A 151 19.87 0.55 -22.43
CA ASP A 151 20.50 -0.78 -22.54
C ASP A 151 22.00 -0.62 -22.82
N GLU A 152 22.77 -0.35 -21.78
CA GLU A 152 24.21 -0.14 -21.82
C GLU A 152 24.92 -1.00 -20.75
N PRO A 153 26.12 -1.52 -21.04
CA PRO A 153 26.91 -2.27 -20.07
C PRO A 153 27.19 -1.43 -18.80
N GLY A 154 26.98 -2.02 -17.61
CA GLY A 154 27.30 -1.39 -16.33
C GLY A 154 26.10 -0.74 -15.64
N VAL A 155 25.05 -0.36 -16.35
CA VAL A 155 23.88 0.36 -15.76
C VAL A 155 23.27 -0.40 -14.60
N PHE A 156 23.05 -1.69 -14.75
CA PHE A 156 22.53 -2.53 -13.65
C PHE A 156 23.51 -2.59 -12.48
N ALA A 157 24.83 -2.63 -12.74
CA ALA A 157 25.82 -2.65 -11.67
C ALA A 157 25.80 -1.36 -10.85
N ASP A 158 25.61 -0.20 -11.48
CA ASP A 158 25.53 1.10 -10.80
C ASP A 158 24.25 1.20 -9.94
N ILE A 159 23.12 0.72 -10.45
CA ILE A 159 21.87 0.62 -9.68
C ILE A 159 22.05 -0.29 -8.46
N ALA A 160 22.62 -1.48 -8.66
CA ALA A 160 22.86 -2.43 -7.59
C ALA A 160 23.86 -1.89 -6.54
N ALA A 161 24.89 -1.18 -6.98
CA ALA A 161 25.82 -0.50 -6.08
C ALA A 161 25.14 0.58 -5.25
N THR A 162 24.29 1.40 -5.86
CA THR A 162 23.51 2.42 -5.14
C THR A 162 22.60 1.80 -4.09
N LEU A 163 21.87 0.73 -4.42
CA LEU A 163 21.01 0.03 -3.46
C LEU A 163 21.84 -0.56 -2.30
N ARG A 164 22.99 -1.18 -2.59
CA ARG A 164 23.94 -1.69 -1.58
C ARG A 164 24.39 -0.58 -0.64
N ASP A 165 24.77 0.59 -1.18
CA ASP A 165 25.31 1.70 -0.39
C ASP A 165 24.26 2.31 0.56
N HIS A 166 22.98 2.10 0.26
CA HIS A 166 21.84 2.41 1.15
C HIS A 166 21.37 1.20 1.98
N ALA A 167 22.17 0.13 2.05
CA ALA A 167 21.87 -1.10 2.80
C ALA A 167 20.55 -1.78 2.37
N ILE A 168 20.20 -1.70 1.08
CA ILE A 168 19.05 -2.35 0.48
C ILE A 168 19.51 -3.60 -0.26
N SER A 169 18.99 -4.75 0.16
CA SER A 169 19.27 -6.04 -0.47
C SER A 169 18.22 -6.37 -1.52
N LEU A 170 18.65 -6.84 -2.68
CA LEU A 170 17.79 -7.33 -3.75
C LEU A 170 17.34 -8.77 -3.48
N GLU A 171 16.09 -9.07 -3.79
CA GLU A 171 15.53 -10.42 -3.76
C GLU A 171 15.43 -11.00 -5.17
N THR A 172 14.85 -10.24 -6.10
CA THR A 172 14.66 -10.68 -7.49
C THR A 172 15.07 -9.57 -8.44
N VAL A 173 15.62 -9.98 -9.58
CA VAL A 173 15.95 -9.11 -10.70
C VAL A 173 15.40 -9.73 -11.97
N VAL A 174 14.62 -8.95 -12.73
CA VAL A 174 14.12 -9.37 -14.05
C VAL A 174 14.45 -8.28 -15.06
N GLN A 175 15.23 -8.63 -16.04
CA GLN A 175 15.49 -7.80 -17.22
C GLN A 175 15.22 -8.65 -18.46
N ARG A 176 14.33 -8.19 -19.32
CA ARG A 176 13.97 -8.86 -20.56
C ARG A 176 14.16 -7.92 -21.74
N GLY A 177 14.59 -8.50 -22.84
CA GLY A 177 14.95 -7.75 -24.03
C GLY A 177 16.40 -7.28 -23.98
N HIS A 178 16.98 -7.19 -25.14
CA HIS A 178 18.28 -6.60 -25.38
C HIS A 178 18.14 -5.79 -26.67
N GLU A 179 18.05 -4.50 -26.52
CA GLU A 179 17.97 -3.56 -27.64
C GLU A 179 18.95 -2.42 -27.37
N PRO A 180 20.21 -2.56 -27.84
CA PRO A 180 21.29 -1.62 -27.56
C PRO A 180 20.88 -0.17 -27.84
N GLY A 181 21.02 0.66 -26.81
CA GLY A 181 20.67 2.09 -26.87
C GLY A 181 19.17 2.43 -26.77
N GLN A 182 18.29 1.44 -26.63
CA GLN A 182 16.88 1.65 -26.39
C GLN A 182 16.53 1.62 -24.87
N ASN A 183 15.30 2.01 -24.57
CA ASN A 183 14.77 1.98 -23.22
C ASN A 183 14.32 0.57 -22.84
N VAL A 184 14.98 -0.02 -21.85
CA VAL A 184 14.59 -1.33 -21.30
C VAL A 184 14.18 -1.19 -19.84
N PRO A 185 13.10 -1.87 -19.41
CA PRO A 185 12.71 -1.92 -18.01
C PRO A 185 13.57 -2.93 -17.25
N VAL A 186 14.12 -2.51 -16.13
CA VAL A 186 14.72 -3.39 -15.11
C VAL A 186 13.74 -3.46 -13.96
N ILE A 187 13.28 -4.66 -13.66
CA ILE A 187 12.35 -4.94 -12.57
C ILE A 187 13.11 -5.54 -11.41
N LEU A 188 12.93 -4.97 -10.24
CA LEU A 188 13.61 -5.39 -9.02
C LEU A 188 12.60 -5.62 -7.91
N THR A 189 12.80 -6.64 -7.07
CA THR A 189 12.20 -6.72 -5.75
C THR A 189 13.29 -6.71 -4.68
N THR A 190 12.96 -6.18 -3.51
CA THR A 190 13.93 -6.03 -2.42
C THR A 190 13.52 -6.83 -1.20
N HIS A 191 14.48 -7.18 -0.38
CA HIS A 191 14.22 -7.56 1.00
C HIS A 191 13.69 -6.35 1.80
N PRO A 192 13.07 -6.57 2.98
CA PRO A 192 12.51 -5.48 3.79
C PRO A 192 13.57 -4.41 4.14
N SER A 193 13.32 -3.17 3.74
CA SER A 193 14.13 -2.00 3.99
C SER A 193 13.27 -0.83 4.48
N SER A 194 13.90 0.19 5.06
CA SER A 194 13.18 1.39 5.49
C SER A 194 12.75 2.24 4.30
N GLU A 195 11.63 2.93 4.42
CA GLU A 195 11.14 3.82 3.35
C GLU A 195 12.10 4.99 3.11
N THR A 196 12.70 5.53 4.18
CA THR A 196 13.70 6.60 4.07
C THR A 196 14.92 6.16 3.28
N ALA A 197 15.49 4.99 3.58
CA ALA A 197 16.63 4.45 2.82
C ALA A 197 16.25 4.22 1.35
N MET A 198 15.07 3.67 1.09
CA MET A 198 14.57 3.44 -0.27
C MET A 198 14.43 4.75 -1.04
N ARG A 199 13.79 5.77 -0.47
CA ARG A 199 13.62 7.07 -1.13
C ARG A 199 14.95 7.76 -1.41
N SER A 200 15.92 7.66 -0.49
CA SER A 200 17.26 8.18 -0.71
C SER A 200 18.00 7.47 -1.84
N ALA A 201 17.90 6.15 -1.91
CA ALA A 201 18.47 5.36 -3.01
C ALA A 201 17.85 5.74 -4.36
N LEU A 202 16.50 5.88 -4.40
CA LEU A 202 15.79 6.26 -5.62
C LEU A 202 16.17 7.66 -6.10
N ALA A 203 16.34 8.62 -5.20
CA ALA A 203 16.79 9.96 -5.58
C ALA A 203 18.17 9.92 -6.28
N THR A 204 19.06 9.02 -5.86
CA THR A 204 20.37 8.80 -6.50
C THR A 204 20.23 8.07 -7.83
N ILE A 205 19.40 7.04 -7.90
CA ILE A 205 19.15 6.27 -9.12
C ILE A 205 18.51 7.14 -10.19
N ASP A 206 17.47 7.89 -9.85
CA ASP A 206 16.74 8.75 -10.79
C ASP A 206 17.58 9.92 -11.31
N ALA A 207 18.69 10.26 -10.63
CA ALA A 207 19.66 11.28 -11.08
C ALA A 207 20.72 10.74 -12.05
N MET A 208 20.76 9.43 -12.32
CA MET A 208 21.73 8.86 -13.27
C MET A 208 21.35 9.19 -14.72
N ASP A 209 22.30 9.60 -15.56
CA ASP A 209 22.08 9.88 -16.98
C ASP A 209 21.56 8.67 -17.80
N THR A 210 21.73 7.47 -17.27
CA THR A 210 21.28 6.23 -17.86
C THR A 210 19.84 5.86 -17.48
N VAL A 211 19.23 6.56 -16.51
CA VAL A 211 17.83 6.36 -16.09
C VAL A 211 16.96 7.36 -16.85
N LEU A 212 16.02 6.84 -17.63
CA LEU A 212 15.28 7.62 -18.64
C LEU A 212 13.92 8.14 -18.14
N ALA A 213 13.45 7.65 -17.00
CA ALA A 213 12.19 8.09 -16.40
C ALA A 213 12.22 7.85 -14.89
N PRO A 214 11.43 8.58 -14.10
CA PRO A 214 11.31 8.34 -12.66
C PRO A 214 10.99 6.87 -12.36
N THR A 215 11.69 6.31 -11.38
CA THR A 215 11.52 4.92 -10.97
C THR A 215 10.15 4.70 -10.34
N GLN A 216 9.42 3.70 -10.85
CA GLN A 216 8.18 3.25 -10.20
C GLN A 216 8.53 2.48 -8.93
N LEU A 217 7.98 2.92 -7.81
CA LEU A 217 8.11 2.27 -6.51
C LEU A 217 6.75 1.81 -6.01
N LEU A 218 6.62 0.54 -5.66
CA LEU A 218 5.43 0.00 -5.00
C LEU A 218 5.83 -0.85 -3.80
N PRO A 219 5.22 -0.65 -2.63
CA PRO A 219 5.44 -1.52 -1.49
C PRO A 219 4.83 -2.91 -1.73
N ILE A 220 5.47 -3.93 -1.16
CA ILE A 220 5.01 -5.31 -1.18
C ILE A 220 4.42 -5.64 0.18
N MET A 221 3.17 -6.13 0.21
CA MET A 221 2.54 -6.61 1.43
C MET A 221 3.23 -7.91 1.89
N PRO A 222 3.60 -8.03 3.17
CA PRO A 222 4.11 -9.30 3.70
C PRO A 222 3.04 -10.40 3.61
N ALA A 223 3.49 -11.63 3.34
CA ALA A 223 2.63 -12.82 3.26
C ALA A 223 2.08 -13.23 4.65
#